data_3898fe893351bef7fa321240193535c4
#
_entry.id   3898fe893351bef7fa321240193535c4
#
_cell.length_a   1.000
_cell.length_b   1.000
_cell.length_c   1.000
_cell.angle_alpha   90.00
_cell.angle_beta   90.00
_cell.angle_gamma   90.00
#
_symmetry.space_group_name_H-M   'P 1'
#
loop_
_entity.id
_entity.type
_entity.pdbx_description
1 polymer ?
#
loop_
_entity_poly.entity_id
_entity_poly.type
_entity_poly.pdbx_seq_one_letter_code
_entity_poly.pdbx_strand_id
1 'polypeptide(L)'
;MPALLLAALLAAAPSPQFETLEPVPAAAQGEAIPACTADRRWCALIEADESDEQLMLRLYDGAPDGRAPVTSYPIESEVSEGFWKPGAVLRRAGSDEIIVGADMELQSMYSGGGGMSSHRTLIRFVPGAAPQEILTVPLSGSLMIRACFGEEDMKQRAGACHDEYEFAAELKAEGDAFPPRLTYASTAATFPGRVSRSEDSLAKPPLKPKDLVKAVDAECSVRRVFTFDPAANAYVPDAPLPDCGDYTVP
;
A
#
# COMPACT_ATOMS: atom_id res chain seq x y z
N MET A 1 26.87 -50.66 26.47
CA MET A 1 26.06 -50.17 25.33
C MET A 1 25.80 -48.70 25.59
N PRO A 2 26.39 -47.75 24.82
CA PRO A 2 26.07 -46.33 25.00
C PRO A 2 24.81 -46.00 24.20
N ALA A 3 23.82 -45.39 24.85
CA ALA A 3 22.62 -44.88 24.24
C ALA A 3 22.97 -43.55 23.49
N LEU A 4 22.83 -43.53 22.17
CA LEU A 4 22.86 -42.33 21.37
C LEU A 4 21.56 -41.54 21.63
N LEU A 5 21.68 -40.42 22.31
CA LEU A 5 20.65 -39.37 22.35
C LEU A 5 20.63 -38.66 20.99
N LEU A 6 19.65 -38.98 20.16
CA LEU A 6 19.30 -38.16 18.99
C LEU A 6 18.66 -36.86 19.46
N ALA A 7 19.41 -35.77 19.49
CA ALA A 7 18.84 -34.44 19.68
C ALA A 7 18.17 -34.06 18.33
N ALA A 8 16.82 -34.09 18.28
CA ALA A 8 16.06 -33.54 17.19
C ALA A 8 16.22 -32.02 17.23
N LEU A 9 16.94 -31.44 16.26
CA LEU A 9 16.93 -30.01 15.99
C LEU A 9 15.52 -29.66 15.50
N LEU A 10 14.72 -29.10 16.37
CA LEU A 10 13.49 -28.40 15.98
C LEU A 10 13.91 -27.15 15.21
N ALA A 11 13.83 -27.19 13.88
CA ALA A 11 13.96 -26.00 13.06
C ALA A 11 12.85 -25.01 13.46
N ALA A 12 13.23 -23.83 13.90
CA ALA A 12 12.26 -22.76 14.16
C ALA A 12 11.49 -22.46 12.87
N ALA A 13 10.17 -22.31 12.96
CA ALA A 13 9.37 -21.87 11.83
C ALA A 13 9.84 -20.48 11.38
N PRO A 14 9.90 -20.22 10.08
CA PRO A 14 10.31 -18.89 9.59
C PRO A 14 9.34 -17.82 10.10
N SER A 15 9.88 -16.65 10.43
CA SER A 15 9.10 -15.50 10.86
C SER A 15 8.12 -15.08 9.76
N PRO A 16 6.90 -14.61 10.11
CA PRO A 16 5.94 -14.08 9.13
C PRO A 16 6.56 -12.96 8.30
N GLN A 17 6.43 -13.03 6.99
CA GLN A 17 6.87 -12.01 6.05
C GLN A 17 5.74 -11.73 5.06
N PHE A 18 5.70 -10.51 4.52
CA PHE A 18 4.82 -10.22 3.40
C PHE A 18 5.24 -11.04 2.18
N GLU A 19 4.33 -11.86 1.71
CA GLU A 19 4.45 -12.60 0.48
C GLU A 19 3.62 -11.89 -0.59
N THR A 20 4.25 -11.46 -1.68
CA THR A 20 3.53 -10.83 -2.79
C THR A 20 2.60 -11.85 -3.44
N LEU A 21 1.37 -11.43 -3.70
CA LEU A 21 0.44 -12.22 -4.49
C LEU A 21 0.73 -12.00 -5.98
N GLU A 22 0.92 -13.08 -6.70
CA GLU A 22 1.21 -13.04 -8.14
C GLU A 22 -0.08 -13.24 -8.96
N PRO A 23 -0.33 -12.40 -9.97
CA PRO A 23 -1.48 -12.57 -10.85
C PRO A 23 -1.48 -13.94 -11.51
N VAL A 24 -2.63 -14.60 -11.52
CA VAL A 24 -2.85 -15.83 -12.28
C VAL A 24 -3.64 -15.44 -13.52
N PRO A 25 -3.22 -15.85 -14.74
CA PRO A 25 -3.92 -15.50 -15.95
C PRO A 25 -5.41 -15.88 -15.86
N ALA A 26 -6.29 -14.92 -16.08
CA ALA A 26 -7.72 -15.14 -16.14
C ALA A 26 -8.06 -15.90 -17.43
N ALA A 27 -9.12 -16.71 -17.39
CA ALA A 27 -9.54 -17.52 -18.54
C ALA A 27 -10.19 -16.68 -19.66
N ALA A 28 -10.70 -15.47 -19.35
CA ALA A 28 -11.35 -14.57 -20.30
C ALA A 28 -10.89 -13.13 -20.16
N GLN A 29 -10.94 -12.36 -21.26
CA GLN A 29 -10.68 -10.93 -21.24
C GLN A 29 -11.83 -10.19 -20.54
N GLY A 30 -11.48 -9.34 -19.56
CA GLY A 30 -12.45 -8.51 -18.82
C GLY A 30 -12.88 -9.08 -17.47
N GLU A 31 -12.43 -10.27 -17.11
CA GLU A 31 -12.63 -10.82 -15.77
C GLU A 31 -11.59 -10.27 -14.77
N ALA A 32 -12.00 -10.13 -13.52
CA ALA A 32 -11.10 -9.77 -12.44
C ALA A 32 -10.00 -10.84 -12.30
N ILE A 33 -8.76 -10.40 -12.15
CA ILE A 33 -7.59 -11.29 -12.14
C ILE A 33 -7.29 -11.74 -10.73
N PRO A 34 -7.41 -13.03 -10.40
CA PRO A 34 -7.00 -13.54 -9.10
C PRO A 34 -5.48 -13.45 -8.96
N ALA A 35 -5.02 -13.19 -7.75
CA ALA A 35 -3.61 -13.23 -7.41
C ALA A 35 -3.37 -14.24 -6.29
N CYS A 36 -2.33 -15.06 -6.42
CA CYS A 36 -2.08 -16.20 -5.54
C CYS A 36 -0.69 -16.12 -4.92
N THR A 37 -0.53 -16.78 -3.76
CA THR A 37 0.78 -17.10 -3.20
C THR A 37 1.58 -18.00 -4.14
N ALA A 38 2.92 -17.98 -4.03
CA ALA A 38 3.80 -18.76 -4.88
C ALA A 38 3.48 -20.27 -4.83
N ASP A 39 3.08 -20.80 -3.67
CA ASP A 39 2.63 -22.18 -3.49
C ASP A 39 1.19 -22.43 -3.95
N ARG A 40 0.49 -21.39 -4.43
CA ARG A 40 -0.92 -21.41 -4.85
C ARG A 40 -1.90 -21.93 -3.80
N ARG A 41 -1.51 -21.93 -2.55
CA ARG A 41 -2.41 -22.34 -1.47
C ARG A 41 -3.47 -21.27 -1.20
N TRP A 42 -3.09 -20.00 -1.26
CA TRP A 42 -4.01 -18.89 -1.03
C TRP A 42 -4.11 -18.02 -2.27
N CYS A 43 -5.32 -17.78 -2.70
CA CYS A 43 -5.61 -16.85 -3.78
C CYS A 43 -6.61 -15.80 -3.31
N ALA A 44 -6.41 -14.58 -3.74
CA ALA A 44 -7.32 -13.48 -3.48
C ALA A 44 -7.81 -12.88 -4.80
N LEU A 45 -9.04 -12.40 -4.81
CA LEU A 45 -9.70 -11.76 -5.93
C LEU A 45 -10.43 -10.53 -5.41
N ILE A 46 -10.33 -9.41 -6.13
CA ILE A 46 -11.15 -8.24 -5.88
C ILE A 46 -12.02 -8.02 -7.10
N GLU A 47 -13.32 -8.06 -6.90
CA GLU A 47 -14.33 -7.89 -7.95
C GLU A 47 -15.59 -7.25 -7.38
N ALA A 48 -16.43 -6.68 -8.25
CA ALA A 48 -17.74 -6.23 -7.85
C ALA A 48 -18.61 -7.42 -7.41
N ASP A 49 -19.53 -7.18 -6.49
CA ASP A 49 -20.56 -8.15 -6.14
C ASP A 49 -21.59 -8.29 -7.28
N GLU A 50 -22.58 -9.20 -7.10
CA GLU A 50 -23.61 -9.45 -8.11
C GLU A 50 -24.52 -8.24 -8.41
N SER A 51 -24.52 -7.23 -7.53
CA SER A 51 -25.26 -5.98 -7.72
C SER A 51 -24.47 -4.89 -8.44
N ASP A 52 -23.17 -5.10 -8.68
CA ASP A 52 -22.18 -4.14 -9.17
C ASP A 52 -22.08 -2.86 -8.31
N GLU A 53 -22.57 -2.89 -7.07
CA GLU A 53 -22.58 -1.73 -6.18
C GLU A 53 -21.42 -1.74 -5.18
N GLN A 54 -20.85 -2.93 -4.89
CA GLN A 54 -19.81 -3.06 -3.88
C GLN A 54 -18.64 -3.92 -4.34
N LEU A 55 -17.43 -3.46 -4.08
CA LEU A 55 -16.24 -4.29 -4.28
C LEU A 55 -16.07 -5.27 -3.12
N MET A 56 -15.74 -6.51 -3.49
CA MET A 56 -15.54 -7.60 -2.55
C MET A 56 -14.13 -8.15 -2.70
N LEU A 57 -13.37 -8.18 -1.61
CA LEU A 57 -12.17 -9.01 -1.52
C LEU A 57 -12.59 -10.42 -1.14
N ARG A 58 -12.34 -11.37 -2.02
CA ARG A 58 -12.64 -12.80 -1.83
C ARG A 58 -11.35 -13.58 -1.63
N LEU A 59 -11.33 -14.43 -0.60
CA LEU A 59 -10.19 -15.30 -0.29
C LEU A 59 -10.54 -16.75 -0.59
N TYR A 60 -9.63 -17.46 -1.24
CA TYR A 60 -9.77 -18.85 -1.66
C TYR A 60 -8.64 -19.72 -1.12
N ASP A 61 -8.94 -20.95 -0.70
CA ASP A 61 -7.96 -22.01 -0.50
C ASP A 61 -7.75 -22.73 -1.84
N GLY A 62 -6.68 -22.36 -2.53
CA GLY A 62 -6.40 -22.73 -3.91
C GLY A 62 -6.95 -21.74 -4.94
N ALA A 63 -6.81 -22.11 -6.23
CA ALA A 63 -7.33 -21.27 -7.32
C ALA A 63 -8.87 -21.19 -7.27
N PRO A 64 -9.47 -20.06 -7.66
CA PRO A 64 -10.91 -19.85 -7.59
C PRO A 64 -11.74 -20.79 -8.50
N ASP A 65 -11.25 -21.22 -9.65
CA ASP A 65 -11.77 -22.20 -10.63
C ASP A 65 -13.19 -22.73 -10.37
N GLY A 66 -14.18 -21.85 -10.25
CA GLY A 66 -15.58 -22.17 -9.95
C GLY A 66 -15.85 -22.57 -8.49
N ARG A 67 -14.90 -22.40 -7.60
CA ARG A 67 -15.04 -22.65 -6.15
C ARG A 67 -15.67 -21.45 -5.45
N ALA A 68 -16.43 -21.74 -4.40
CA ALA A 68 -16.85 -20.68 -3.47
C ALA A 68 -15.64 -20.13 -2.68
N PRO A 69 -15.58 -18.83 -2.39
CA PRO A 69 -14.57 -18.28 -1.51
C PRO A 69 -14.69 -18.87 -0.09
N VAL A 70 -13.56 -19.02 0.58
CA VAL A 70 -13.53 -19.40 2.00
C VAL A 70 -14.18 -18.31 2.85
N THR A 71 -13.94 -17.06 2.47
CA THR A 71 -14.51 -15.87 3.11
C THR A 71 -14.44 -14.68 2.17
N SER A 72 -15.22 -13.63 2.46
CA SER A 72 -15.25 -12.39 1.69
C SER A 72 -15.33 -11.18 2.61
N TYR A 73 -14.73 -10.07 2.17
CA TYR A 73 -14.74 -8.79 2.88
C TYR A 73 -15.22 -7.68 1.93
N PRO A 74 -16.26 -6.91 2.30
CA PRO A 74 -16.70 -5.76 1.53
C PRO A 74 -15.65 -4.63 1.67
N ILE A 75 -15.14 -4.15 0.54
CA ILE A 75 -14.22 -3.02 0.51
C ILE A 75 -15.06 -1.74 0.51
N GLU A 76 -15.00 -0.99 1.60
CA GLU A 76 -15.59 0.34 1.63
C GLU A 76 -14.71 1.28 0.81
N SER A 77 -15.18 1.66 -0.37
CA SER A 77 -14.50 2.62 -1.23
C SER A 77 -15.37 3.86 -1.38
N GLU A 78 -14.92 4.98 -0.83
CA GLU A 78 -15.52 6.29 -1.08
C GLU A 78 -15.09 6.89 -2.43
N VAL A 79 -14.12 6.27 -3.10
CA VAL A 79 -13.49 6.77 -4.32
C VAL A 79 -13.85 5.88 -5.50
N SER A 80 -14.78 6.35 -6.33
CA SER A 80 -15.22 5.67 -7.56
C SER A 80 -14.15 5.56 -8.65
N GLU A 81 -13.00 6.21 -8.50
CA GLU A 81 -11.92 6.29 -9.49
C GLU A 81 -10.70 5.44 -9.13
N GLY A 82 -10.71 4.73 -8.01
CA GLY A 82 -9.62 3.87 -7.56
C GLY A 82 -9.66 2.50 -8.22
N PHE A 83 -8.48 1.97 -8.54
CA PHE A 83 -8.30 0.60 -8.97
C PHE A 83 -7.79 -0.25 -7.81
N TRP A 84 -8.51 -1.34 -7.52
CA TRP A 84 -8.18 -2.25 -6.44
C TRP A 84 -7.60 -3.56 -6.95
N LYS A 85 -6.57 -4.04 -6.27
CA LYS A 85 -5.96 -5.35 -6.55
C LYS A 85 -5.48 -6.03 -5.27
N PRO A 86 -5.47 -7.37 -5.20
CA PRO A 86 -4.78 -8.08 -4.14
C PRO A 86 -3.27 -7.77 -4.21
N GLY A 87 -2.67 -7.32 -3.10
CA GLY A 87 -1.27 -6.89 -3.07
C GLY A 87 -0.32 -7.89 -2.45
N ALA A 88 -0.58 -8.29 -1.22
CA ALA A 88 0.30 -9.17 -0.46
C ALA A 88 -0.47 -9.97 0.58
N VAL A 89 0.17 -10.98 1.12
CA VAL A 89 -0.37 -11.78 2.21
C VAL A 89 0.65 -11.94 3.32
N LEU A 90 0.18 -11.94 4.57
CA LEU A 90 0.92 -12.41 5.74
C LEU A 90 0.26 -13.68 6.24
N ARG A 91 1.06 -14.71 6.44
CA ARG A 91 0.61 -15.98 7.01
C ARG A 91 1.63 -16.55 7.98
N ARG A 92 1.16 -17.39 8.87
CA ARG A 92 1.99 -18.17 9.79
C ARG A 92 1.88 -19.65 9.43
N ALA A 93 3.00 -20.34 9.39
CA ALA A 93 3.02 -21.77 9.17
C ALA A 93 2.19 -22.51 10.24
N GLY A 94 1.27 -23.37 9.81
CA GLY A 94 0.40 -24.14 10.70
C GLY A 94 -0.78 -23.38 11.30
N SER A 95 -1.07 -22.16 10.81
CA SER A 95 -2.24 -21.37 11.16
C SER A 95 -3.13 -21.19 9.93
N ASP A 96 -4.45 -21.24 10.14
CA ASP A 96 -5.43 -20.86 9.12
C ASP A 96 -5.81 -19.37 9.21
N GLU A 97 -5.24 -18.65 10.19
CA GLU A 97 -5.33 -17.20 10.24
C GLU A 97 -4.41 -16.57 9.17
N ILE A 98 -4.95 -15.62 8.41
CA ILE A 98 -4.25 -14.96 7.31
C ILE A 98 -4.59 -13.46 7.29
N ILE A 99 -3.62 -12.64 6.90
CA ILE A 99 -3.84 -11.21 6.66
C ILE A 99 -3.58 -10.96 5.17
N VAL A 100 -4.55 -10.37 4.50
CA VAL A 100 -4.47 -10.04 3.07
C VAL A 100 -4.39 -8.53 2.91
N GLY A 101 -3.44 -8.06 2.11
CA GLY A 101 -3.34 -6.67 1.68
C GLY A 101 -4.14 -6.44 0.40
N ALA A 102 -5.09 -5.53 0.45
CA ALA A 102 -5.76 -4.95 -0.70
C ALA A 102 -5.08 -3.62 -1.03
N ASP A 103 -4.54 -3.50 -2.23
CA ASP A 103 -3.87 -2.28 -2.70
C ASP A 103 -4.84 -1.48 -3.57
N MET A 104 -5.09 -0.24 -3.16
CA MET A 104 -5.83 0.74 -3.93
C MET A 104 -4.85 1.63 -4.69
N GLU A 105 -5.07 1.81 -5.98
CA GLU A 105 -4.35 2.76 -6.82
C GLU A 105 -5.30 3.89 -7.25
N LEU A 106 -4.92 5.12 -6.97
CA LEU A 106 -5.62 6.32 -7.41
C LEU A 106 -4.84 6.97 -8.53
N GLN A 107 -5.53 7.46 -9.53
CA GLN A 107 -4.95 8.25 -10.62
C GLN A 107 -5.83 9.45 -10.92
N SER A 108 -5.23 10.61 -11.02
CA SER A 108 -5.89 11.84 -11.47
C SER A 108 -5.06 12.49 -12.55
N MET A 109 -5.69 12.84 -13.67
CA MET A 109 -5.05 13.50 -14.81
C MET A 109 -5.85 14.74 -15.17
N TYR A 110 -5.16 15.86 -15.36
CA TYR A 110 -5.76 17.13 -15.75
C TYR A 110 -4.81 17.91 -16.68
N SER A 111 -5.31 18.94 -17.34
CA SER A 111 -4.54 19.70 -18.34
C SER A 111 -3.27 20.40 -17.79
N GLY A 112 -3.21 20.58 -16.49
CA GLY A 112 -2.08 21.21 -15.77
C GLY A 112 -1.16 20.22 -15.06
N GLY A 113 -1.36 18.89 -15.21
CA GLY A 113 -0.54 17.91 -14.52
C GLY A 113 -1.26 16.59 -14.31
N GLY A 114 -0.92 15.90 -13.23
CA GLY A 114 -1.53 14.65 -12.86
C GLY A 114 -0.75 13.96 -11.74
N GLY A 115 -1.34 12.93 -11.18
CA GLY A 115 -0.71 12.18 -10.13
C GLY A 115 -1.24 10.77 -10.01
N MET A 116 -0.50 9.97 -9.28
CA MET A 116 -0.85 8.61 -8.88
C MET A 116 -0.51 8.42 -7.42
N SER A 117 -1.29 7.62 -6.73
CA SER A 117 -0.94 7.15 -5.39
C SER A 117 -1.38 5.72 -5.18
N SER A 118 -0.79 5.06 -4.19
CA SER A 118 -1.25 3.76 -3.75
C SER A 118 -1.32 3.67 -2.23
N HIS A 119 -2.34 2.96 -1.74
CA HIS A 119 -2.57 2.67 -0.34
C HIS A 119 -2.76 1.18 -0.17
N ARG A 120 -2.33 0.64 0.95
CA ARG A 120 -2.56 -0.76 1.32
C ARG A 120 -3.47 -0.83 2.53
N THR A 121 -4.57 -1.55 2.37
CA THR A 121 -5.46 -1.93 3.46
C THR A 121 -5.18 -3.38 3.83
N LEU A 122 -4.87 -3.66 5.09
CA LEU A 122 -4.69 -5.01 5.62
C LEU A 122 -5.99 -5.51 6.22
N ILE A 123 -6.49 -6.63 5.71
CA ILE A 123 -7.70 -7.30 6.17
C ILE A 123 -7.30 -8.63 6.82
N ARG A 124 -7.75 -8.83 8.06
CA ARG A 124 -7.49 -10.04 8.85
C ARG A 124 -8.65 -11.02 8.71
N PHE A 125 -8.31 -12.25 8.37
CA PHE A 125 -9.22 -13.37 8.26
C PHE A 125 -8.87 -14.40 9.32
N VAL A 126 -9.84 -14.68 10.20
CA VAL A 126 -9.73 -15.69 11.26
C VAL A 126 -10.85 -16.69 11.04
N PRO A 127 -10.57 -18.03 11.03
CA PRO A 127 -11.60 -19.03 10.87
C PRO A 127 -12.74 -18.86 11.86
N GLY A 128 -13.98 -18.82 11.36
CA GLY A 128 -15.17 -18.69 12.20
C GLY A 128 -15.48 -17.29 12.72
N ALA A 129 -14.69 -16.27 12.35
CA ALA A 129 -14.94 -14.86 12.66
C ALA A 129 -15.19 -14.05 11.40
N ALA A 130 -15.87 -12.91 11.52
CA ALA A 130 -16.01 -11.96 10.42
C ALA A 130 -14.64 -11.34 10.11
N PRO A 131 -14.30 -11.18 8.81
CA PRO A 131 -13.10 -10.46 8.41
C PRO A 131 -13.13 -9.01 8.88
N GLN A 132 -11.97 -8.43 9.14
CA GLN A 132 -11.87 -7.06 9.63
C GLN A 132 -10.66 -6.35 9.04
N GLU A 133 -10.83 -5.09 8.67
CA GLU A 133 -9.74 -4.17 8.42
C GLU A 133 -8.96 -3.93 9.71
N ILE A 134 -7.64 -4.00 9.63
CA ILE A 134 -6.76 -3.86 10.80
C ILE A 134 -5.71 -2.76 10.63
N LEU A 135 -5.50 -2.26 9.41
CA LEU A 135 -4.56 -1.16 9.10
C LEU A 135 -4.79 -0.67 7.68
N THR A 136 -4.74 0.65 7.47
CA THR A 136 -4.56 1.26 6.14
C THR A 136 -3.40 2.25 6.18
N VAL A 137 -2.47 2.15 5.20
CA VAL A 137 -1.30 3.02 5.07
C VAL A 137 -1.03 3.37 3.61
N PRO A 138 -0.54 4.60 3.31
CA PRO A 138 -0.05 4.95 1.99
C PRO A 138 1.27 4.21 1.70
N LEU A 139 1.46 3.77 0.45
CA LEU A 139 2.69 3.11 -0.02
C LEU A 139 3.46 3.95 -1.02
N SER A 140 2.78 4.70 -1.88
CA SER A 140 3.42 5.55 -2.87
C SER A 140 2.56 6.76 -3.22
N GLY A 141 3.21 7.77 -3.75
CA GLY A 141 2.57 8.93 -4.31
C GLY A 141 3.50 9.64 -5.28
N SER A 142 2.95 10.14 -6.36
CA SER A 142 3.63 10.95 -7.36
C SER A 142 2.63 11.97 -7.91
N LEU A 143 2.97 13.24 -7.81
CA LEU A 143 2.13 14.32 -8.32
C LEU A 143 3.00 15.32 -9.06
N MET A 144 2.51 15.80 -10.18
CA MET A 144 3.14 16.83 -11.01
C MET A 144 2.12 17.91 -11.33
N ILE A 145 2.41 19.15 -10.91
CA ILE A 145 1.56 20.32 -11.11
C ILE A 145 2.30 21.29 -12.02
N ARG A 146 1.65 21.70 -13.11
CA ARG A 146 2.22 22.68 -14.04
C ARG A 146 2.40 24.04 -13.37
N ALA A 147 3.61 24.60 -13.49
CA ALA A 147 4.01 25.88 -12.90
C ALA A 147 4.52 26.89 -13.93
N CYS A 148 4.45 26.61 -15.26
CA CYS A 148 4.76 27.56 -16.32
C CYS A 148 3.63 27.62 -17.34
N PHE A 149 3.20 28.82 -17.67
CA PHE A 149 2.14 29.10 -18.66
C PHE A 149 2.63 29.95 -19.80
N GLY A 150 3.87 30.50 -19.70
CA GLY A 150 4.51 31.34 -20.72
C GLY A 150 6.03 31.41 -20.58
N GLU A 151 6.69 32.12 -21.46
CA GLU A 151 8.15 32.27 -21.47
C GLU A 151 8.68 32.98 -20.21
N GLU A 152 7.90 33.91 -19.65
CA GLU A 152 8.28 34.65 -18.46
C GLU A 152 8.30 33.74 -17.27
N ASP A 153 7.29 32.86 -17.11
CA ASP A 153 7.25 31.87 -16.06
C ASP A 153 8.42 30.88 -16.16
N MET A 154 8.76 30.44 -17.40
CA MET A 154 9.93 29.58 -17.64
C MET A 154 11.21 30.25 -17.15
N LYS A 155 11.40 31.53 -17.38
CA LYS A 155 12.57 32.29 -16.90
C LYS A 155 12.53 32.39 -15.36
N GLN A 156 11.38 32.79 -14.80
CA GLN A 156 11.20 32.90 -13.35
C GLN A 156 11.47 31.56 -12.64
N ARG A 157 11.07 30.46 -13.24
CA ARG A 157 11.23 29.12 -12.72
C ARG A 157 12.56 28.44 -13.10
N ALA A 158 13.49 29.18 -13.74
CA ALA A 158 14.76 28.63 -14.24
C ALA A 158 14.59 27.33 -15.06
N GLY A 159 13.47 27.19 -15.80
CA GLY A 159 13.13 26.03 -16.60
C GLY A 159 12.41 24.89 -15.88
N ALA A 160 12.28 24.91 -14.56
CA ALA A 160 11.51 23.92 -13.79
C ALA A 160 10.01 24.23 -13.87
N CYS A 161 9.34 23.74 -14.93
CA CYS A 161 7.96 24.08 -15.25
C CYS A 161 6.90 23.20 -14.59
N HIS A 162 7.31 22.36 -13.64
CA HIS A 162 6.39 21.60 -12.80
C HIS A 162 6.84 21.67 -11.35
N ASP A 163 5.87 21.66 -10.44
CA ASP A 163 6.07 21.30 -9.06
C ASP A 163 5.82 19.81 -8.94
N GLU A 164 6.82 19.09 -8.44
CA GLU A 164 6.80 17.64 -8.34
C GLU A 164 6.78 17.22 -6.88
N TYR A 165 5.97 16.21 -6.57
CA TYR A 165 5.81 15.64 -5.25
C TYR A 165 6.01 14.13 -5.37
N GLU A 166 6.89 13.58 -4.56
CA GLU A 166 7.19 12.15 -4.53
C GLU A 166 7.03 11.61 -3.11
N PHE A 167 6.39 10.47 -2.99
CA PHE A 167 6.26 9.72 -1.75
C PHE A 167 6.50 8.25 -2.00
N ALA A 168 7.28 7.62 -1.14
CA ALA A 168 7.48 6.18 -1.14
C ALA A 168 7.53 5.67 0.29
N ALA A 169 6.87 4.54 0.54
CA ALA A 169 6.91 3.89 1.84
C ALA A 169 7.07 2.37 1.71
N GLU A 170 7.67 1.79 2.72
CA GLU A 170 7.85 0.35 2.86
C GLU A 170 7.20 -0.11 4.17
N LEU A 171 6.44 -1.21 4.09
CA LEU A 171 5.83 -1.88 5.23
C LEU A 171 6.45 -3.27 5.36
N LYS A 172 7.08 -3.56 6.50
CA LYS A 172 7.75 -4.84 6.79
C LYS A 172 7.15 -5.50 8.02
N ALA A 173 7.03 -6.81 7.98
CA ALA A 173 6.69 -7.62 9.14
C ALA A 173 7.95 -7.99 9.92
N GLU A 174 7.88 -7.95 11.26
CA GLU A 174 9.00 -8.25 12.16
C GLU A 174 8.56 -9.15 13.32
N GLY A 175 9.45 -10.08 13.68
CA GLY A 175 9.26 -11.00 14.82
C GLY A 175 8.43 -12.23 14.45
N ASP A 176 8.25 -13.12 15.44
CA ASP A 176 7.63 -14.46 15.27
C ASP A 176 6.16 -14.51 15.73
N ALA A 177 5.65 -13.43 16.33
CA ALA A 177 4.25 -13.33 16.71
C ALA A 177 3.34 -13.24 15.49
N PHE A 178 2.06 -13.61 15.65
CA PHE A 178 1.05 -13.41 14.63
C PHE A 178 -0.25 -12.88 15.27
N PRO A 179 -0.77 -11.75 14.80
CA PRO A 179 -0.20 -10.83 13.80
C PRO A 179 1.19 -10.30 14.20
N PRO A 180 2.14 -10.16 13.25
CA PRO A 180 3.49 -9.69 13.56
C PRO A 180 3.49 -8.19 13.87
N ARG A 181 4.56 -7.70 14.51
CA ARG A 181 4.83 -6.28 14.54
C ARG A 181 5.16 -5.79 13.13
N LEU A 182 4.72 -4.59 12.78
CA LEU A 182 5.01 -3.99 11.47
C LEU A 182 5.89 -2.76 11.64
N THR A 183 6.89 -2.63 10.77
CA THR A 183 7.69 -1.42 10.62
C THR A 183 7.30 -0.75 9.33
N TYR A 184 6.94 0.52 9.41
CA TYR A 184 6.63 1.39 8.29
C TYR A 184 7.69 2.48 8.19
N ALA A 185 8.26 2.69 7.00
CA ALA A 185 9.24 3.73 6.74
C ALA A 185 8.87 4.47 5.46
N SER A 186 8.69 5.78 5.55
CA SER A 186 8.37 6.64 4.41
C SER A 186 9.47 7.63 4.10
N THR A 187 9.52 8.08 2.85
CA THR A 187 10.29 9.21 2.36
C THR A 187 9.40 10.06 1.47
N ALA A 188 9.44 11.37 1.67
CA ALA A 188 8.74 12.34 0.87
C ALA A 188 9.71 13.44 0.40
N ALA A 189 9.54 13.92 -0.82
CA ALA A 189 10.37 14.99 -1.37
C ALA A 189 9.58 15.82 -2.39
N THR A 190 9.97 17.09 -2.52
CA THR A 190 9.46 18.00 -3.54
C THR A 190 10.56 18.50 -4.47
N PHE A 191 10.19 18.91 -5.68
CA PHE A 191 11.06 19.56 -6.65
C PHE A 191 10.28 20.65 -7.42
N PRO A 192 10.88 21.81 -7.70
CA PRO A 192 12.23 22.27 -7.36
C PRO A 192 12.28 22.85 -5.94
N GLY A 193 13.22 22.37 -5.11
CA GLY A 193 13.31 22.75 -3.71
C GLY A 193 12.02 22.45 -2.94
N ARG A 194 11.66 23.30 -1.97
CA ARG A 194 10.38 23.18 -1.24
C ARG A 194 9.27 23.90 -2.00
N VAL A 195 8.30 23.13 -2.44
CA VAL A 195 7.03 23.61 -3.00
C VAL A 195 5.87 23.09 -2.15
N SER A 196 4.72 23.74 -2.22
CA SER A 196 3.52 23.37 -1.47
C SER A 196 2.29 23.54 -2.36
N ARG A 197 1.35 22.63 -2.28
CA ARG A 197 0.07 22.69 -2.99
C ARG A 197 -0.82 23.85 -2.55
N SER A 198 -0.59 24.36 -1.35
CA SER A 198 -1.33 25.50 -0.78
C SER A 198 -0.82 26.87 -1.22
N GLU A 199 0.28 26.93 -1.99
CA GLU A 199 0.92 28.19 -2.38
C GLU A 199 1.14 28.25 -3.90
N ASP A 200 0.88 29.44 -4.49
CA ASP A 200 1.21 29.69 -5.89
C ASP A 200 2.73 29.81 -6.06
N SER A 201 3.32 28.89 -6.80
CA SER A 201 4.76 28.88 -7.08
C SER A 201 5.23 30.09 -7.89
N LEU A 202 4.36 30.74 -8.68
CA LEU A 202 4.69 31.94 -9.43
C LEU A 202 4.65 33.20 -8.55
N ALA A 203 3.99 33.16 -7.42
CA ALA A 203 4.03 34.26 -6.45
C ALA A 203 5.34 34.30 -5.62
N LYS A 204 6.18 33.24 -5.76
CA LYS A 204 7.48 33.14 -5.07
C LYS A 204 8.60 33.89 -5.84
N PRO A 205 9.72 34.22 -5.16
CA PRO A 205 10.88 34.77 -5.84
C PRO A 205 11.40 33.85 -6.96
N PRO A 206 12.03 34.41 -8.01
CA PRO A 206 12.58 33.61 -9.10
C PRO A 206 13.56 32.55 -8.62
N LEU A 207 13.43 31.35 -9.16
CA LEU A 207 14.35 30.24 -8.88
C LEU A 207 15.73 30.50 -9.48
N LYS A 208 16.75 30.00 -8.78
CA LYS A 208 18.13 29.98 -9.23
C LYS A 208 18.57 28.54 -9.48
N PRO A 209 19.62 28.30 -10.26
CA PRO A 209 20.11 26.94 -10.50
C PRO A 209 20.37 26.10 -9.24
N LYS A 210 20.73 26.73 -8.13
CA LYS A 210 20.93 26.06 -6.83
C LYS A 210 19.65 25.57 -6.18
N ASP A 211 18.49 26.12 -6.60
CA ASP A 211 17.18 25.78 -6.06
C ASP A 211 16.56 24.56 -6.82
N LEU A 212 17.18 24.17 -7.96
CA LEU A 212 16.77 23.03 -8.76
C LEU A 212 17.29 21.72 -8.15
N VAL A 213 16.85 21.42 -6.93
CA VAL A 213 17.20 20.23 -6.18
C VAL A 213 15.97 19.62 -5.54
N LYS A 214 15.97 18.32 -5.32
CA LYS A 214 14.94 17.68 -4.49
C LYS A 214 15.11 18.10 -3.03
N ALA A 215 14.02 18.54 -2.40
CA ALA A 215 13.97 18.86 -0.98
C ALA A 215 13.19 17.75 -0.25
N VAL A 216 13.88 17.08 0.67
CA VAL A 216 13.23 16.08 1.54
C VAL A 216 12.29 16.79 2.51
N ASP A 217 11.08 16.27 2.61
CA ASP A 217 10.12 16.65 3.63
C ASP A 217 10.32 15.77 4.87
N ALA A 218 10.86 16.37 5.92
CA ALA A 218 11.17 15.67 7.17
C ALA A 218 9.89 15.28 7.96
N GLU A 219 8.78 15.97 7.75
CA GLU A 219 7.50 15.66 8.40
C GLU A 219 6.88 14.39 7.83
N CYS A 220 6.92 14.24 6.49
CA CYS A 220 6.40 13.07 5.79
C CYS A 220 7.46 11.95 5.55
N SER A 221 8.71 12.15 5.97
CA SER A 221 9.77 11.14 5.95
C SER A 221 9.99 10.57 7.34
N VAL A 222 9.20 9.54 7.67
CA VAL A 222 9.13 9.01 9.05
C VAL A 222 9.36 7.49 9.11
N ARG A 223 9.69 7.03 10.31
CA ARG A 223 9.63 5.61 10.67
C ARG A 223 8.62 5.44 11.80
N ARG A 224 7.75 4.43 11.69
CA ARG A 224 6.74 4.04 12.69
C ARG A 224 6.78 2.55 12.92
N VAL A 225 6.45 2.16 14.15
CA VAL A 225 6.28 0.77 14.53
C VAL A 225 4.82 0.55 14.91
N PHE A 226 4.16 -0.35 14.22
CA PHE A 226 2.79 -0.75 14.49
C PHE A 226 2.79 -2.04 15.30
N THR A 227 2.08 -2.02 16.42
CA THR A 227 1.84 -3.19 17.26
C THR A 227 0.38 -3.58 17.18
N PHE A 228 0.09 -4.86 16.98
CA PHE A 228 -1.29 -5.34 16.96
C PHE A 228 -1.89 -5.30 18.37
N ASP A 229 -3.02 -4.61 18.51
CA ASP A 229 -3.83 -4.60 19.73
C ASP A 229 -4.99 -5.59 19.60
N PRO A 230 -4.97 -6.72 20.34
CA PRO A 230 -6.03 -7.70 20.26
C PRO A 230 -7.40 -7.19 20.75
N ALA A 231 -7.42 -6.19 21.64
CA ALA A 231 -8.67 -5.64 22.17
C ALA A 231 -9.37 -4.75 21.14
N ALA A 232 -8.60 -3.96 20.38
CA ALA A 232 -9.11 -3.17 19.28
C ALA A 232 -9.24 -3.97 17.98
N ASN A 233 -8.61 -5.15 17.90
CA ASN A 233 -8.39 -5.93 16.68
C ASN A 233 -7.84 -5.08 15.54
N ALA A 234 -6.84 -4.26 15.83
CA ALA A 234 -6.23 -3.31 14.90
C ALA A 234 -4.75 -3.07 15.21
N TYR A 235 -4.01 -2.58 14.26
CA TYR A 235 -2.65 -2.11 14.48
C TYR A 235 -2.64 -0.68 15.06
N VAL A 236 -1.85 -0.49 16.10
CA VAL A 236 -1.65 0.81 16.75
C VAL A 236 -0.20 1.25 16.52
N PRO A 237 0.04 2.44 15.94
CA PRO A 237 1.37 2.98 15.75
C PRO A 237 1.96 3.49 17.08
N ASP A 238 3.28 3.48 17.19
CA ASP A 238 4.03 4.09 18.31
C ASP A 238 3.88 5.63 18.39
N ALA A 239 3.60 6.27 17.25
CA ALA A 239 3.15 7.65 17.15
C ALA A 239 2.26 7.82 15.93
N PRO A 240 1.34 8.79 15.89
CA PRO A 240 0.47 9.04 14.75
C PRO A 240 1.26 9.19 13.44
N LEU A 241 0.70 8.70 12.33
CA LEU A 241 1.19 9.06 11.01
C LEU A 241 0.91 10.55 10.75
N PRO A 242 1.86 11.27 10.15
CA PRO A 242 1.61 12.65 9.72
C PRO A 242 0.59 12.67 8.57
N ASP A 243 -0.08 13.80 8.42
CA ASP A 243 -0.87 14.06 7.22
C ASP A 243 0.06 14.37 6.04
N CYS A 244 0.11 13.46 5.09
CA CYS A 244 0.92 13.56 3.88
C CYS A 244 0.06 13.63 2.61
N GLY A 245 -1.16 14.15 2.73
CA GLY A 245 -2.11 14.28 1.62
C GLY A 245 -1.54 15.04 0.42
N ASP A 246 -0.64 15.99 0.63
CA ASP A 246 0.05 16.70 -0.47
C ASP A 246 0.79 15.75 -1.42
N TYR A 247 1.19 14.58 -0.95
CA TYR A 247 1.92 13.57 -1.72
C TYR A 247 1.06 12.37 -2.14
N THR A 248 0.06 12.02 -1.34
CA THR A 248 -0.67 10.75 -1.43
C THR A 248 -2.10 10.88 -1.93
N VAL A 249 -2.57 12.11 -2.19
CA VAL A 249 -3.86 12.39 -2.82
C VAL A 249 -3.59 13.10 -4.14
N PRO A 250 -3.73 12.42 -5.29
CA PRO A 250 -3.44 12.99 -6.61
C PRO A 250 -4.47 14.03 -7.09
#